data_20d697fc31620e203a6cf691461e1768
#
_entry.id   20d697fc31620e203a6cf691461e1768
#
_cell.length_a   1.000
_cell.length_b   1.000
_cell.length_c   1.000
_cell.angle_alpha   90.00
_cell.angle_beta   90.00
_cell.angle_gamma   90.00
#
_symmetry.space_group_name_H-M   'P 1'
#
loop_
_entity.id
_entity.type
_entity.pdbx_description
1 polymer ?
#
loop_
_entity_poly.entity_id
_entity_poly.type
_entity_poly.pdbx_seq_one_letter_code
_entity_poly.pdbx_strand_id
1 'polypeptide(L)'
;MAKKIIGAAIAIGLLGGVSVFVWALTNNKVVIGYNQGYEPDQPIPFSHKLHAGQYKIDCKYCHTGVDKSRHASVPSLNVCMNCHIVVKTDSPWIKKVSEAFYADKPIAWEKVHLLPDHVKFNHASHIKAGKDCTVCHGNVQEMEKIKQVQSLSMGWCVNCHRQPENKAPLNCSTCHY
;
A
#
# COMPACT_ATOMS: atom_id res chain seq x y z
N MET A 1 47.48 -27.72 5.99
CA MET A 1 46.92 -27.10 4.77
C MET A 1 45.40 -27.13 4.77
N ALA A 2 44.73 -28.25 5.01
CA ALA A 2 43.25 -28.36 4.95
C ALA A 2 42.48 -27.36 5.83
N LYS A 3 42.89 -27.13 7.10
CA LYS A 3 42.24 -26.16 8.00
C LYS A 3 42.24 -24.72 7.46
N LYS A 4 43.31 -24.31 6.77
CA LYS A 4 43.40 -22.96 6.14
C LYS A 4 42.48 -22.85 4.93
N ILE A 5 42.35 -23.92 4.14
CA ILE A 5 41.44 -23.95 2.97
C ILE A 5 39.97 -23.91 3.42
N ILE A 6 39.60 -24.66 4.44
CA ILE A 6 38.27 -24.67 5.02
C ILE A 6 37.93 -23.28 5.59
N GLY A 7 38.86 -22.65 6.33
CA GLY A 7 38.67 -21.30 6.86
C GLY A 7 38.45 -20.25 5.76
N ALA A 8 39.25 -20.34 4.67
CA ALA A 8 39.08 -19.43 3.52
C ALA A 8 37.73 -19.66 2.81
N ALA A 9 37.31 -20.89 2.61
CA ALA A 9 36.01 -21.19 2.00
C ALA A 9 34.82 -20.67 2.81
N ILE A 10 34.85 -20.80 4.15
CA ILE A 10 33.85 -20.26 5.06
C ILE A 10 33.82 -18.74 4.97
N ALA A 11 34.98 -18.08 4.99
CA ALA A 11 35.07 -16.62 4.89
C ALA A 11 34.49 -16.09 3.56
N ILE A 12 34.80 -16.75 2.45
CA ILE A 12 34.23 -16.37 1.12
C ILE A 12 32.71 -16.58 1.10
N GLY A 13 32.23 -17.67 1.67
CA GLY A 13 30.79 -17.95 1.78
C GLY A 13 30.03 -16.87 2.59
N LEU A 14 30.62 -16.47 3.73
CA LEU A 14 30.04 -15.41 4.58
C LEU A 14 30.04 -14.05 3.87
N LEU A 15 31.15 -13.66 3.23
CA LEU A 15 31.23 -12.41 2.47
C LEU A 15 30.23 -12.40 1.30
N GLY A 16 30.10 -13.51 0.58
CA GLY A 16 29.10 -13.65 -0.48
C GLY A 16 27.68 -13.53 0.04
N GLY A 17 27.36 -14.18 1.15
CA GLY A 17 26.05 -14.10 1.80
C GLY A 17 25.70 -12.67 2.24
N VAL A 18 26.64 -11.98 2.88
CA VAL A 18 26.48 -10.57 3.28
C VAL A 18 26.25 -9.66 2.06
N SER A 19 27.03 -9.86 0.99
CA SER A 19 26.88 -9.05 -0.23
C SER A 19 25.51 -9.25 -0.89
N VAL A 20 25.02 -10.48 -0.97
CA VAL A 20 23.68 -10.77 -1.50
C VAL A 20 22.60 -10.17 -0.61
N PHE A 21 22.75 -10.24 0.71
CA PHE A 21 21.79 -9.65 1.66
C PHE A 21 21.75 -8.12 1.54
N VAL A 22 22.91 -7.46 1.47
CA VAL A 22 22.99 -6.00 1.25
C VAL A 22 22.37 -5.60 -0.09
N TRP A 23 22.67 -6.36 -1.15
CA TRP A 23 22.05 -6.15 -2.46
C TRP A 23 20.52 -6.28 -2.40
N ALA A 24 20.00 -7.28 -1.71
CA ALA A 24 18.55 -7.48 -1.56
C ALA A 24 17.88 -6.33 -0.78
N LEU A 25 18.55 -5.79 0.24
CA LEU A 25 18.08 -4.62 0.98
C LEU A 25 18.06 -3.36 0.10
N THR A 26 19.17 -3.10 -0.62
CA THR A 26 19.29 -1.89 -1.45
C THR A 26 18.36 -1.89 -2.67
N ASN A 27 17.94 -3.07 -3.12
CA ASN A 27 16.99 -3.23 -4.23
C ASN A 27 15.55 -3.52 -3.77
N ASN A 28 15.22 -3.23 -2.51
CA ASN A 28 13.88 -3.45 -1.92
C ASN A 28 13.34 -4.88 -2.10
N LYS A 29 14.24 -5.89 -2.20
CA LYS A 29 13.85 -7.31 -2.25
C LYS A 29 13.57 -7.89 -0.86
N VAL A 30 14.14 -7.25 0.16
CA VAL A 30 13.85 -7.53 1.58
C VAL A 30 13.57 -6.20 2.25
N VAL A 31 12.37 -6.05 2.81
CA VAL A 31 11.97 -4.86 3.56
C VAL A 31 12.10 -5.17 5.05
N ILE A 32 12.98 -4.43 5.74
CA ILE A 32 13.13 -4.53 7.19
C ILE A 32 12.33 -3.39 7.83
N GLY A 33 11.38 -3.75 8.70
CA GLY A 33 10.55 -2.79 9.41
C GLY A 33 9.18 -2.55 8.74
N TYR A 34 8.86 -1.32 8.44
CA TYR A 34 7.58 -0.87 7.91
C TYR A 34 7.75 -0.47 6.44
N ASN A 35 7.11 -1.07 5.54
CA ASN A 35 7.16 -0.98 4.07
C ASN A 35 7.20 0.45 3.45
N GLN A 36 7.84 1.44 4.10
CA GLN A 36 7.97 2.78 3.55
C GLN A 36 8.73 2.75 2.22
N GLY A 37 8.15 3.34 1.18
CA GLY A 37 8.69 3.31 -0.17
C GLY A 37 8.29 2.07 -0.99
N TYR A 38 7.54 1.13 -0.42
CA TYR A 38 7.06 -0.04 -1.15
C TYR A 38 6.09 0.36 -2.26
N GLU A 39 6.40 -0.07 -3.48
CA GLU A 39 5.72 0.31 -4.72
C GLU A 39 5.66 -0.90 -5.67
N PRO A 40 4.81 -1.90 -5.37
CA PRO A 40 4.73 -3.12 -6.18
C PRO A 40 4.06 -2.89 -7.52
N ASP A 41 4.39 -3.75 -8.49
CA ASP A 41 3.60 -3.86 -9.71
C ASP A 41 2.22 -4.40 -9.40
N GLN A 42 1.21 -3.87 -10.10
CA GLN A 42 -0.17 -4.29 -9.96
C GLN A 42 -0.60 -5.14 -11.15
N PRO A 43 -1.55 -6.07 -10.98
CA PRO A 43 -2.08 -6.88 -12.07
C PRO A 43 -2.63 -6.09 -13.25
N ILE A 44 -3.06 -4.85 -12.97
CA ILE A 44 -3.49 -3.84 -13.93
C ILE A 44 -2.82 -2.52 -13.52
N PRO A 45 -2.14 -1.82 -14.43
CA PRO A 45 -1.47 -0.55 -14.16
C PRO A 45 -2.51 0.58 -14.01
N PHE A 46 -3.14 0.65 -12.85
CA PHE A 46 -4.10 1.69 -12.53
C PHE A 46 -3.37 2.98 -12.14
N SER A 47 -3.67 4.09 -12.83
CA SER A 47 -3.10 5.41 -12.55
C SER A 47 -4.07 6.26 -11.71
N HIS A 48 -3.69 6.54 -10.46
CA HIS A 48 -4.39 7.52 -9.64
C HIS A 48 -4.22 8.94 -10.18
N LYS A 49 -3.06 9.25 -10.76
CA LYS A 49 -2.79 10.54 -11.40
C LYS A 49 -3.77 10.84 -12.53
N LEU A 50 -4.13 9.84 -13.33
CA LEU A 50 -5.14 10.02 -14.36
C LEU A 50 -6.54 10.22 -13.76
N HIS A 51 -7.00 9.31 -12.90
CA HIS A 51 -8.36 9.30 -12.39
C HIS A 51 -8.62 10.40 -11.36
N ALA A 52 -7.86 10.45 -10.27
CA ALA A 52 -8.02 11.45 -9.22
C ALA A 52 -7.33 12.77 -9.54
N GLY A 53 -6.17 12.73 -10.21
CA GLY A 53 -5.39 13.92 -10.55
C GLY A 53 -5.99 14.71 -11.70
N GLN A 54 -6.13 14.13 -12.88
CA GLN A 54 -6.59 14.82 -14.08
C GLN A 54 -8.10 14.90 -14.15
N TYR A 55 -8.82 13.80 -13.96
CA TYR A 55 -10.29 13.76 -14.04
C TYR A 55 -10.99 14.19 -12.76
N LYS A 56 -10.24 14.44 -11.66
CA LYS A 56 -10.78 14.90 -10.38
C LYS A 56 -11.86 13.99 -9.79
N ILE A 57 -11.78 12.68 -10.06
CA ILE A 57 -12.70 11.72 -9.45
C ILE A 57 -12.40 11.66 -7.95
N ASP A 58 -13.43 11.82 -7.13
CA ASP A 58 -13.31 11.82 -5.67
C ASP A 58 -12.82 10.47 -5.15
N CYS A 59 -11.98 10.49 -4.12
CA CYS A 59 -11.42 9.28 -3.50
C CYS A 59 -12.53 8.32 -3.02
N LYS A 60 -13.61 8.88 -2.45
CA LYS A 60 -14.74 8.11 -1.90
C LYS A 60 -15.66 7.51 -2.97
N TYR A 61 -15.54 7.98 -4.22
CA TYR A 61 -16.26 7.35 -5.32
C TYR A 61 -15.81 5.90 -5.53
N CYS A 62 -14.50 5.68 -5.40
CA CYS A 62 -13.90 4.34 -5.53
C CYS A 62 -13.74 3.65 -4.18
N HIS A 63 -13.26 4.35 -3.15
CA HIS A 63 -13.04 3.82 -1.81
C HIS A 63 -14.26 4.02 -0.90
N THR A 64 -15.39 3.40 -1.26
CA THR A 64 -16.70 3.63 -0.67
C THR A 64 -16.83 3.19 0.80
N GLY A 65 -15.89 2.38 1.30
CA GLY A 65 -15.86 1.91 2.69
C GLY A 65 -15.12 2.82 3.66
N VAL A 66 -14.39 3.84 3.16
CA VAL A 66 -13.41 4.57 3.94
C VAL A 66 -14.00 5.36 5.12
N ASP A 67 -15.20 5.86 5.01
CA ASP A 67 -15.91 6.63 6.04
C ASP A 67 -16.93 5.79 6.83
N LYS A 68 -17.10 4.51 6.49
CA LYS A 68 -18.12 3.62 7.06
C LYS A 68 -17.52 2.44 7.81
N SER A 69 -16.31 2.02 7.45
CA SER A 69 -15.69 0.84 8.02
C SER A 69 -14.21 1.06 8.39
N ARG A 70 -13.64 0.06 9.03
CA ARG A 70 -12.19 0.07 9.31
C ARG A 70 -11.34 -0.07 8.03
N HIS A 71 -11.88 -0.63 6.97
CA HIS A 71 -11.20 -0.84 5.70
C HIS A 71 -11.74 0.14 4.65
N ALA A 72 -10.84 0.83 3.94
CA ALA A 72 -11.21 1.71 2.84
C ALA A 72 -11.78 0.93 1.64
N SER A 73 -11.38 -0.32 1.51
CA SER A 73 -11.66 -1.22 0.41
C SER A 73 -11.02 -0.81 -0.93
N VAL A 74 -10.69 -1.78 -1.74
CA VAL A 74 -10.45 -1.61 -3.16
C VAL A 74 -11.81 -1.69 -3.85
N PRO A 75 -12.11 -0.80 -4.82
CA PRO A 75 -13.42 -0.78 -5.47
C PRO A 75 -13.69 -2.12 -6.19
N SER A 76 -14.95 -2.55 -6.16
CA SER A 76 -15.41 -3.66 -6.99
C SER A 76 -15.33 -3.29 -8.47
N LEU A 77 -15.28 -4.31 -9.34
CA LEU A 77 -15.21 -4.09 -10.80
C LEU A 77 -16.43 -3.32 -11.35
N ASN A 78 -17.58 -3.36 -10.66
CA ASN A 78 -18.75 -2.54 -11.00
C ASN A 78 -18.40 -1.05 -11.07
N VAL A 79 -17.59 -0.56 -10.13
CA VAL A 79 -17.19 0.86 -10.11
C VAL A 79 -16.33 1.20 -11.33
N CYS A 80 -15.43 0.32 -11.73
CA CYS A 80 -14.63 0.49 -12.95
C CYS A 80 -15.52 0.50 -14.19
N MET A 81 -16.47 -0.43 -14.25
CA MET A 81 -17.35 -0.62 -15.41
C MET A 81 -18.43 0.46 -15.55
N ASN A 82 -18.67 1.33 -14.54
CA ASN A 82 -19.53 2.51 -14.71
C ASN A 82 -19.06 3.42 -15.87
N CYS A 83 -17.76 3.43 -16.15
CA CYS A 83 -17.18 4.19 -17.27
C CYS A 83 -16.57 3.27 -18.33
N HIS A 84 -15.85 2.23 -17.94
CA HIS A 84 -15.08 1.41 -18.86
C HIS A 84 -15.91 0.44 -19.70
N ILE A 85 -17.20 0.40 -19.51
CA ILE A 85 -18.11 -0.28 -20.46
C ILE A 85 -18.09 0.40 -21.84
N VAL A 86 -17.76 1.71 -21.90
CA VAL A 86 -17.67 2.49 -23.15
C VAL A 86 -16.34 3.22 -23.31
N VAL A 87 -15.58 3.44 -22.23
CA VAL A 87 -14.33 4.19 -22.25
C VAL A 87 -13.13 3.28 -22.33
N LYS A 88 -12.24 3.51 -23.32
CA LYS A 88 -10.97 2.75 -23.51
C LYS A 88 -11.18 1.24 -23.69
N THR A 89 -12.28 0.81 -24.30
CA THR A 89 -12.63 -0.61 -24.50
C THR A 89 -11.63 -1.39 -25.36
N ASP A 90 -10.83 -0.71 -26.16
CA ASP A 90 -9.75 -1.26 -26.99
C ASP A 90 -8.47 -1.57 -26.20
N SER A 91 -8.30 -0.96 -25.01
CA SER A 91 -7.12 -1.17 -24.17
C SER A 91 -7.03 -2.63 -23.68
N PRO A 92 -5.86 -3.28 -23.76
CA PRO A 92 -5.69 -4.64 -23.26
C PRO A 92 -5.95 -4.75 -21.75
N TRP A 93 -5.69 -3.69 -21.01
CA TRP A 93 -5.96 -3.64 -19.57
C TRP A 93 -7.45 -3.54 -19.25
N ILE A 94 -8.20 -2.75 -20.04
CA ILE A 94 -9.65 -2.65 -19.86
C ILE A 94 -10.35 -3.93 -20.32
N LYS A 95 -9.86 -4.60 -21.37
CA LYS A 95 -10.33 -5.94 -21.75
C LYS A 95 -10.19 -6.92 -20.60
N LYS A 96 -9.03 -6.92 -19.91
CA LYS A 96 -8.79 -7.76 -18.74
C LYS A 96 -9.75 -7.43 -17.57
N VAL A 97 -10.07 -6.14 -17.35
CA VAL A 97 -11.08 -5.72 -16.36
C VAL A 97 -12.45 -6.24 -16.75
N SER A 98 -12.85 -6.08 -18.01
CA SER A 98 -14.15 -6.52 -18.53
C SER A 98 -14.30 -8.05 -18.47
N GLU A 99 -13.28 -8.79 -18.86
CA GLU A 99 -13.25 -10.25 -18.75
C GLU A 99 -13.44 -10.71 -17.29
N ALA A 100 -12.72 -10.10 -16.35
CA ALA A 100 -12.85 -10.39 -14.94
C ALA A 100 -14.25 -10.05 -14.42
N PHE A 101 -14.82 -8.90 -14.85
CA PHE A 101 -16.15 -8.47 -14.49
C PHE A 101 -17.24 -9.45 -14.95
N TYR A 102 -17.24 -9.82 -16.24
CA TYR A 102 -18.24 -10.76 -16.78
C TYR A 102 -18.06 -12.20 -16.28
N ALA A 103 -16.84 -12.55 -15.85
CA ALA A 103 -16.59 -13.86 -15.24
C ALA A 103 -16.86 -13.89 -13.73
N ASP A 104 -17.30 -12.76 -13.14
CA ASP A 104 -17.48 -12.58 -11.68
C ASP A 104 -16.23 -12.97 -10.87
N LYS A 105 -15.05 -12.60 -11.40
CA LYS A 105 -13.76 -12.90 -10.76
C LYS A 105 -13.09 -11.62 -10.29
N PRO A 106 -12.69 -11.51 -9.00
CA PRO A 106 -11.96 -10.36 -8.52
C PRO A 106 -10.56 -10.28 -9.14
N ILE A 107 -10.04 -9.05 -9.27
CA ILE A 107 -8.63 -8.83 -9.55
C ILE A 107 -7.84 -8.91 -8.23
N ALA A 108 -6.82 -9.74 -8.20
CA ALA A 108 -5.96 -9.92 -7.03
C ALA A 108 -4.94 -8.78 -6.95
N TRP A 109 -5.35 -7.64 -6.38
CA TRP A 109 -4.49 -6.49 -6.19
C TRP A 109 -3.42 -6.75 -5.13
N GLU A 110 -2.19 -6.29 -5.39
CA GLU A 110 -1.13 -6.30 -4.40
C GLU A 110 -1.37 -5.23 -3.34
N LYS A 111 -1.35 -5.62 -2.06
CA LYS A 111 -1.59 -4.73 -0.93
C LYS A 111 -0.35 -3.87 -0.69
N VAL A 112 -0.47 -2.55 -0.90
CA VAL A 112 0.64 -1.60 -0.77
C VAL A 112 0.85 -1.14 0.68
N HIS A 113 -0.23 -0.74 1.35
CA HIS A 113 -0.18 -0.24 2.72
C HIS A 113 -0.41 -1.39 3.70
N LEU A 114 0.64 -1.75 4.42
CA LEU A 114 0.62 -2.88 5.35
C LEU A 114 0.77 -2.39 6.79
N LEU A 115 -0.07 -2.91 7.66
CA LEU A 115 0.08 -2.84 9.11
C LEU A 115 0.20 -4.27 9.66
N PRO A 116 0.94 -4.49 10.75
CA PRO A 116 0.99 -5.79 11.42
C PRO A 116 -0.40 -6.22 11.91
N ASP A 117 -0.66 -7.52 11.93
CA ASP A 117 -1.97 -8.07 12.27
C ASP A 117 -2.48 -7.70 13.67
N HIS A 118 -1.55 -7.40 14.58
CA HIS A 118 -1.85 -6.95 15.95
C HIS A 118 -2.28 -5.47 16.02
N VAL A 119 -2.28 -4.73 14.91
CA VAL A 119 -2.73 -3.33 14.83
C VAL A 119 -4.13 -3.26 14.22
N LYS A 120 -5.09 -2.74 14.97
CA LYS A 120 -6.49 -2.63 14.56
C LYS A 120 -6.83 -1.19 14.14
N PHE A 121 -6.28 -0.79 12.99
CA PHE A 121 -6.55 0.54 12.41
C PHE A 121 -8.00 0.66 11.91
N ASN A 122 -8.57 1.87 12.05
CA ASN A 122 -9.94 2.16 11.61
C ASN A 122 -9.97 3.44 10.76
N HIS A 123 -10.19 3.31 9.47
CA HIS A 123 -10.32 4.46 8.55
C HIS A 123 -11.47 5.38 8.95
N ALA A 124 -12.67 4.83 9.21
CA ALA A 124 -13.86 5.63 9.49
C ALA A 124 -13.65 6.61 10.66
N SER A 125 -12.93 6.20 11.69
CA SER A 125 -12.60 7.07 12.84
C SER A 125 -11.72 8.25 12.43
N HIS A 126 -10.72 8.03 11.58
CA HIS A 126 -9.81 9.08 11.11
C HIS A 126 -10.49 10.05 10.14
N ILE A 127 -11.33 9.54 9.24
CA ILE A 127 -12.10 10.36 8.30
C ILE A 127 -13.14 11.22 9.06
N LYS A 128 -13.83 10.65 10.07
CA LYS A 128 -14.75 11.40 10.93
C LYS A 128 -14.04 12.47 11.77
N ALA A 129 -12.78 12.24 12.13
CA ALA A 129 -11.93 13.23 12.78
C ALA A 129 -11.38 14.30 11.81
N GLY A 130 -11.83 14.31 10.55
CA GLY A 130 -11.44 15.31 9.55
C GLY A 130 -10.03 15.14 8.99
N LYS A 131 -9.43 13.96 9.08
CA LYS A 131 -8.10 13.73 8.52
C LYS A 131 -8.18 13.52 7.01
N ASP A 132 -7.38 14.31 6.28
CA ASP A 132 -7.27 14.18 4.83
C ASP A 132 -6.49 12.90 4.46
N CYS A 133 -6.84 12.32 3.30
CA CYS A 133 -6.22 11.11 2.78
C CYS A 133 -4.71 11.27 2.58
N THR A 134 -4.29 12.45 2.12
CA THR A 134 -2.88 12.76 1.79
C THR A 134 -1.96 12.76 3.01
N VAL A 135 -2.49 12.99 4.21
CA VAL A 135 -1.70 12.95 5.45
C VAL A 135 -1.04 11.58 5.65
N CYS A 136 -1.76 10.51 5.32
CA CYS A 136 -1.29 9.14 5.50
C CYS A 136 -0.76 8.51 4.20
N HIS A 137 -1.43 8.79 3.08
CA HIS A 137 -1.14 8.18 1.79
C HIS A 137 -0.22 9.01 0.89
N GLY A 138 0.08 10.26 1.28
CA GLY A 138 0.81 11.21 0.43
C GLY A 138 -0.04 11.70 -0.74
N ASN A 139 0.58 12.34 -1.70
CA ASN A 139 -0.09 12.99 -2.82
C ASN A 139 -0.50 11.97 -3.90
N VAL A 140 -1.46 11.09 -3.56
CA VAL A 140 -1.90 9.96 -4.40
C VAL A 140 -2.35 10.42 -5.78
N GLN A 141 -2.98 11.59 -5.88
CA GLN A 141 -3.43 12.18 -7.16
C GLN A 141 -2.28 12.54 -8.12
N GLU A 142 -1.03 12.41 -7.70
CA GLU A 142 0.14 12.60 -8.56
C GLU A 142 0.84 11.28 -8.89
N MET A 143 0.35 10.16 -8.34
CA MET A 143 1.00 8.85 -8.48
C MET A 143 0.46 8.09 -9.68
N GLU A 144 1.37 7.75 -10.61
CA GLU A 144 1.08 6.75 -11.65
C GLU A 144 0.98 5.35 -11.05
N LYS A 145 1.85 5.05 -10.11
CA LYS A 145 1.91 3.80 -9.37
C LYS A 145 1.86 4.13 -7.89
N ILE A 146 0.97 3.46 -7.19
CA ILE A 146 0.79 3.73 -5.76
C ILE A 146 1.96 3.19 -4.93
N LYS A 147 2.43 3.99 -3.97
CA LYS A 147 3.47 3.59 -3.02
C LYS A 147 3.11 3.97 -1.60
N GLN A 148 3.64 3.24 -0.64
CA GLN A 148 3.54 3.63 0.76
C GLN A 148 4.53 4.75 1.07
N VAL A 149 4.02 5.97 1.25
CA VAL A 149 4.86 7.17 1.50
C VAL A 149 5.28 7.25 2.97
N GLN A 150 4.34 7.02 3.88
CA GLN A 150 4.59 7.13 5.32
C GLN A 150 5.06 5.79 5.91
N SER A 151 5.82 5.87 7.01
CA SER A 151 6.33 4.66 7.66
C SER A 151 5.21 3.78 8.23
N LEU A 152 4.09 4.39 8.65
CA LEU A 152 2.97 3.76 9.35
C LEU A 152 3.41 2.99 10.60
N SER A 153 4.58 3.35 11.15
CA SER A 153 5.10 2.77 12.39
C SER A 153 4.28 3.23 13.60
N MET A 154 4.35 2.48 14.70
CA MET A 154 3.71 2.88 15.97
C MET A 154 4.13 4.30 16.39
N GLY A 155 5.43 4.62 16.30
CA GLY A 155 5.94 5.96 16.62
C GLY A 155 5.32 7.05 15.75
N TRP A 156 5.16 6.81 14.45
CA TRP A 156 4.52 7.75 13.54
C TRP A 156 3.05 8.00 13.92
N CYS A 157 2.29 6.94 14.20
CA CYS A 157 0.90 7.05 14.65
C CYS A 157 0.79 7.80 15.98
N VAL A 158 1.59 7.40 16.96
CA VAL A 158 1.57 8.00 18.30
C VAL A 158 2.01 9.47 18.29
N ASN A 159 2.95 9.85 17.44
CA ASN A 159 3.34 11.26 17.28
C ASN A 159 2.18 12.11 16.78
N CYS A 160 1.38 11.64 15.83
CA CYS A 160 0.17 12.32 15.38
C CYS A 160 -0.89 12.37 16.49
N HIS A 161 -1.13 11.27 17.21
CA HIS A 161 -2.10 11.19 18.29
C HIS A 161 -1.74 12.06 19.50
N ARG A 162 -0.46 12.36 19.71
CA ARG A 162 0.02 13.25 20.79
C ARG A 162 -0.21 14.74 20.52
N GLN A 163 -0.50 15.10 19.28
CA GLN A 163 -0.78 16.50 18.96
C GLN A 163 -2.11 16.92 19.62
N PRO A 164 -2.11 17.99 20.43
CA PRO A 164 -3.30 18.38 21.21
C PRO A 164 -4.54 18.65 20.34
N GLU A 165 -4.34 19.19 19.15
CA GLU A 165 -5.39 19.48 18.18
C GLU A 165 -6.10 18.23 17.67
N ASN A 166 -5.47 17.06 17.70
CA ASN A 166 -6.03 15.81 17.22
C ASN A 166 -7.00 15.17 18.21
N LYS A 167 -6.89 15.50 19.51
CA LYS A 167 -7.73 14.95 20.60
C LYS A 167 -7.88 13.42 20.51
N ALA A 168 -6.80 12.76 20.07
CA ALA A 168 -6.80 11.34 19.73
C ALA A 168 -6.46 10.47 20.95
N PRO A 169 -6.98 9.24 21.04
CA PRO A 169 -6.69 8.34 22.15
C PRO A 169 -5.25 7.84 22.09
N LEU A 170 -4.63 7.65 23.26
CA LEU A 170 -3.26 7.16 23.45
C LEU A 170 -3.20 5.81 24.16
N ASN A 171 -4.34 5.22 24.52
CA ASN A 171 -4.40 3.93 25.20
C ASN A 171 -3.95 2.80 24.26
N CYS A 172 -3.14 1.89 24.77
CA CYS A 172 -2.66 0.73 24.00
C CYS A 172 -3.80 -0.08 23.40
N SER A 173 -4.86 -0.30 24.17
CA SER A 173 -6.04 -1.06 23.74
C SER A 173 -6.89 -0.38 22.67
N THR A 174 -6.64 0.88 22.32
CA THR A 174 -7.31 1.53 21.18
C THR A 174 -6.86 0.94 19.84
N CYS A 175 -5.61 0.53 19.77
CA CYS A 175 -4.99 0.02 18.54
C CYS A 175 -4.64 -1.47 18.63
N HIS A 176 -4.53 -2.03 19.86
CA HIS A 176 -4.11 -3.40 20.12
C HIS A 176 -5.18 -4.15 20.94
N TYR A 177 -6.13 -4.78 20.26
CA TYR A 177 -7.23 -5.55 20.88
C TYR A 177 -7.58 -6.79 20.07
#